data_09f78b6acbce88c8d1029b3f75c03a3b
#
_entry.id   09f78b6acbce88c8d1029b3f75c03a3b
#
_cell.length_a   1.000
_cell.length_b   1.000
_cell.length_c   1.000
_cell.angle_alpha   90.00
_cell.angle_beta   90.00
_cell.angle_gamma   90.00
#
_symmetry.space_group_name_H-M   'P 1'
#
loop_
_entity.id
_entity.type
_entity.pdbx_description
1 polymer ?
#
loop_
_entity_poly.entity_id
_entity_poly.type
_entity_poly.pdbx_seq_one_letter_code
_entity_poly.pdbx_strand_id
1 'polypeptide(L)'
;DVYKRQVYTKNTPSTGLTYSTNLYVGDYAASNSMEKLAEQSEGVRRIAVCRMDVDNLGHAFISGFEQENEKDPVKRMHYVTLSRTSAFSRQMSLFFKCYINGILEGLQVSIVYAGGDDVFLVGAWNDVLEAAQRIQRNFTAFSCGALTLSAGIGIFDDHYPIRLSAEETAGLEEAAKHLPGKNAVALFTPERKSVRDAKGNL
;
A
#
# COMPACT_ATOMS: atom_id res chain seq x y z
N ASP A 1 -36.91 1.76 20.85
CA ASP A 1 -36.54 2.66 19.74
C ASP A 1 -35.71 1.91 18.70
N VAL A 2 -36.34 1.10 17.88
CA VAL A 2 -35.71 0.29 16.82
C VAL A 2 -35.11 1.17 15.73
N TYR A 3 -35.55 2.39 15.58
CA TYR A 3 -35.15 3.33 14.52
C TYR A 3 -33.85 4.09 14.75
N LYS A 4 -33.18 3.91 15.90
CA LYS A 4 -31.95 4.66 16.24
C LYS A 4 -30.70 3.79 16.31
N ARG A 5 -30.77 2.49 16.01
CA ARG A 5 -29.60 1.62 16.01
C ARG A 5 -29.10 1.41 14.58
N GLN A 6 -28.06 2.12 14.22
CA GLN A 6 -27.28 1.82 13.02
C GLN A 6 -26.28 0.72 13.35
N VAL A 7 -26.26 -0.35 12.56
CA VAL A 7 -25.33 -1.46 12.70
C VAL A 7 -24.20 -1.26 11.69
N TYR A 8 -22.98 -1.26 12.19
CA TYR A 8 -21.78 -1.25 11.37
C TYR A 8 -21.16 -2.63 11.39
N THR A 9 -20.80 -3.14 10.22
CA THR A 9 -20.01 -4.36 10.10
C THR A 9 -18.67 -4.04 9.49
N LYS A 10 -17.62 -4.72 9.96
CA LYS A 10 -16.26 -4.56 9.47
C LYS A 10 -15.85 -5.82 8.73
N ASN A 11 -15.48 -5.67 7.46
CA ASN A 11 -15.02 -6.74 6.58
C ASN A 11 -15.96 -7.95 6.42
N THR A 12 -17.16 -7.88 6.97
CA THR A 12 -18.17 -8.94 6.88
C THR A 12 -19.48 -8.35 6.42
N PRO A 13 -20.07 -8.77 5.30
CA PRO A 13 -21.37 -8.29 4.89
C PRO A 13 -22.44 -8.79 5.87
N SER A 14 -23.29 -7.90 6.38
CA SER A 14 -24.47 -8.30 7.12
C SER A 14 -25.67 -8.34 6.17
N THR A 15 -26.36 -9.47 6.17
CA THR A 15 -27.59 -9.67 5.40
C THR A 15 -28.80 -9.65 6.34
N GLY A 16 -29.93 -9.20 5.83
CA GLY A 16 -31.19 -9.23 6.57
C GLY A 16 -31.44 -8.07 7.54
N LEU A 17 -30.57 -7.06 7.57
CA LEU A 17 -30.75 -5.84 8.36
C LEU A 17 -31.09 -4.66 7.45
N THR A 18 -32.17 -3.96 7.78
CA THR A 18 -32.63 -2.79 6.98
C THR A 18 -31.70 -1.58 7.10
N TYR A 19 -30.91 -1.51 8.16
CA TYR A 19 -30.01 -0.39 8.46
C TYR A 19 -28.63 -0.92 8.89
N SER A 20 -27.87 -1.44 7.93
CA SER A 20 -26.49 -1.83 8.15
C SER A 20 -25.56 -1.08 7.20
N THR A 21 -24.43 -0.61 7.72
CA THR A 21 -23.35 -0.04 6.93
C THR A 21 -22.17 -0.98 6.97
N ASN A 22 -21.81 -1.51 5.79
CA ASN A 22 -20.66 -2.37 5.64
C ASN A 22 -19.41 -1.50 5.47
N LEU A 23 -18.46 -1.62 6.39
CA LEU A 23 -17.16 -0.96 6.34
C LEU A 23 -16.10 -1.98 5.90
N TYR A 24 -15.32 -1.61 4.91
CA TYR A 24 -14.16 -2.38 4.48
C TYR A 24 -12.88 -1.65 4.88
N VAL A 25 -11.99 -2.39 5.53
CA VAL A 25 -10.72 -1.86 6.04
C VAL A 25 -9.62 -2.88 5.76
N GLY A 26 -8.50 -2.42 5.23
CA GLY A 26 -7.28 -3.21 5.15
C GLY A 26 -6.69 -3.31 6.55
N ASP A 27 -6.89 -4.44 7.21
CA ASP A 27 -6.53 -4.64 8.61
C ASP A 27 -6.00 -6.05 8.90
N TYR A 28 -5.54 -6.75 7.86
CA TYR A 28 -4.90 -8.03 8.06
C TYR A 28 -3.72 -7.92 9.03
N ALA A 29 -3.72 -8.76 10.05
CA ALA A 29 -2.66 -8.80 11.05
C ALA A 29 -2.41 -10.24 11.50
N ALA A 30 -1.22 -10.75 11.20
CA ALA A 30 -0.79 -12.05 11.70
C ALA A 30 -0.41 -11.97 13.18
N SER A 31 0.17 -10.85 13.62
CA SER A 31 0.52 -10.60 15.02
C SER A 31 0.55 -9.10 15.33
N ASN A 32 0.27 -8.77 16.59
CA ASN A 32 0.41 -7.41 17.13
C ASN A 32 1.78 -7.19 17.80
N SER A 33 2.68 -8.18 17.79
CA SER A 33 4.02 -8.10 18.39
C SER A 33 5.07 -8.21 17.29
N MET A 34 5.99 -7.25 17.26
CA MET A 34 7.14 -7.25 16.34
C MET A 34 8.06 -8.44 16.61
N GLU A 35 8.28 -8.81 17.89
CA GLU A 35 9.06 -9.97 18.28
C GLU A 35 8.51 -11.26 17.68
N LYS A 36 7.18 -11.47 17.80
CA LYS A 36 6.53 -12.65 17.24
C LYS A 36 6.61 -12.69 15.70
N LEU A 37 6.53 -11.56 15.03
CA LEU A 37 6.72 -11.48 13.60
C LEU A 37 8.17 -11.82 13.22
N ALA A 38 9.16 -11.29 13.96
CA ALA A 38 10.57 -11.60 13.74
C ALA A 38 10.91 -13.08 13.98
N GLU A 39 10.25 -13.73 14.95
CA GLU A 39 10.42 -15.16 15.26
C GLU A 39 9.96 -16.07 14.10
N GLN A 40 9.02 -15.60 13.29
CA GLN A 40 8.52 -16.33 12.14
C GLN A 40 9.37 -16.13 10.87
N SER A 41 10.41 -15.29 10.94
CA SER A 41 11.25 -15.01 9.78
C SER A 41 12.19 -16.18 9.46
N GLU A 42 12.44 -16.39 8.19
CA GLU A 42 13.37 -17.41 7.72
C GLU A 42 14.83 -16.96 7.88
N GLY A 43 15.66 -17.82 8.45
CA GLY A 43 17.09 -17.59 8.62
C GLY A 43 17.41 -16.56 9.70
N VAL A 44 17.60 -15.31 9.33
CA VAL A 44 17.93 -14.24 10.29
C VAL A 44 16.66 -13.67 10.91
N ARG A 45 16.60 -13.65 12.26
CA ARG A 45 15.49 -13.05 13.00
C ARG A 45 15.47 -11.54 12.79
N ARG A 46 14.62 -11.08 11.87
CA ARG A 46 14.43 -9.67 11.52
C ARG A 46 13.00 -9.41 11.10
N ILE A 47 12.56 -8.18 11.29
CA ILE A 47 11.35 -7.66 10.65
C ILE A 47 11.73 -6.87 9.40
N ALA A 48 10.79 -6.78 8.48
CA ALA A 48 10.84 -5.77 7.44
C ALA A 48 9.64 -4.84 7.56
N VAL A 49 9.86 -3.62 7.09
CA VAL A 49 8.84 -2.59 6.93
C VAL A 49 8.76 -2.26 5.45
N CYS A 50 7.55 -2.23 4.90
CA CYS A 50 7.31 -1.93 3.51
C CYS A 50 6.31 -0.77 3.39
N ARG A 51 6.65 0.21 2.56
CA ARG A 51 5.71 1.21 2.08
C ARG A 51 5.55 1.07 0.58
N MET A 52 4.31 1.08 0.13
CA MET A 52 3.98 1.02 -1.30
C MET A 52 2.99 2.13 -1.61
N ASP A 53 3.13 2.72 -2.79
CA ASP A 53 2.22 3.76 -3.25
C ASP A 53 2.00 3.64 -4.77
N VAL A 54 0.80 4.04 -5.21
CA VAL A 54 0.40 3.98 -6.61
C VAL A 54 1.11 5.05 -7.42
N ASP A 55 1.79 4.63 -8.48
CA ASP A 55 2.50 5.52 -9.36
C ASP A 55 1.56 6.38 -10.20
N ASN A 56 1.86 7.69 -10.26
CA ASN A 56 1.14 8.65 -11.12
C ASN A 56 -0.38 8.73 -10.91
N LEU A 57 -0.88 8.37 -9.72
CA LEU A 57 -2.32 8.36 -9.44
C LEU A 57 -2.98 9.72 -9.67
N GLY A 58 -2.32 10.83 -9.28
CA GLY A 58 -2.81 12.17 -9.54
C GLY A 58 -3.04 12.46 -11.02
N HIS A 59 -2.11 12.01 -11.87
CA HIS A 59 -2.25 12.12 -13.33
C HIS A 59 -3.41 11.25 -13.84
N ALA A 60 -3.56 10.03 -13.32
CA ALA A 60 -4.67 9.15 -13.68
C ALA A 60 -6.05 9.75 -13.34
N PHE A 61 -6.16 10.50 -12.24
CA PHE A 61 -7.38 11.21 -11.87
C PHE A 61 -7.70 12.38 -12.79
N ILE A 62 -6.68 13.11 -13.26
CA ILE A 62 -6.85 14.34 -14.07
C ILE A 62 -7.06 13.99 -15.53
N SER A 63 -6.24 13.13 -16.09
CA SER A 63 -6.17 12.87 -17.54
C SER A 63 -6.31 11.40 -17.95
N GLY A 64 -6.44 10.49 -16.99
CA GLY A 64 -6.50 9.05 -17.30
C GLY A 64 -7.70 8.61 -18.17
N PHE A 65 -8.70 9.46 -18.34
CA PHE A 65 -9.85 9.21 -19.20
C PHE A 65 -9.85 10.06 -20.48
N GLU A 66 -8.77 10.80 -20.75
CA GLU A 66 -8.63 11.55 -22.00
C GLU A 66 -8.40 10.60 -23.20
N GLN A 67 -8.95 10.99 -24.33
CA GLN A 67 -8.66 10.31 -25.60
C GLN A 67 -7.43 10.94 -26.24
N GLU A 68 -6.25 10.40 -25.98
CA GLU A 68 -4.97 10.99 -26.42
C GLU A 68 -4.88 11.18 -27.94
N ASN A 69 -5.50 10.31 -28.74
CA ASN A 69 -5.46 10.36 -30.19
C ASN A 69 -6.50 11.30 -30.81
N GLU A 70 -7.40 11.91 -30.01
CA GLU A 70 -8.43 12.84 -30.49
C GLU A 70 -7.87 14.27 -30.56
N LYS A 71 -8.02 14.91 -31.72
CA LYS A 71 -7.54 16.28 -31.96
C LYS A 71 -8.53 17.34 -31.49
N ASP A 72 -9.81 17.02 -31.46
CA ASP A 72 -10.85 17.93 -31.00
C ASP A 72 -10.84 17.97 -29.45
N PRO A 73 -10.57 19.13 -28.83
CA PRO A 73 -10.48 19.22 -27.36
C PRO A 73 -11.77 18.78 -26.65
N VAL A 74 -12.93 19.03 -27.25
CA VAL A 74 -14.23 18.67 -26.66
C VAL A 74 -14.41 17.14 -26.66
N LYS A 75 -14.08 16.51 -27.77
CA LYS A 75 -14.15 15.04 -27.89
C LYS A 75 -13.09 14.36 -27.05
N ARG A 76 -11.88 14.93 -26.97
CA ARG A 76 -10.79 14.43 -26.14
C ARG A 76 -11.21 14.29 -24.69
N MET A 77 -11.94 15.26 -24.16
CA MET A 77 -12.41 15.29 -22.76
C MET A 77 -13.75 14.54 -22.55
N HIS A 78 -14.32 13.95 -23.58
CA HIS A 78 -15.65 13.32 -23.52
C HIS A 78 -15.81 12.27 -22.42
N TYR A 79 -14.76 11.55 -22.11
CA TYR A 79 -14.77 10.51 -21.07
C TYR A 79 -14.26 10.99 -19.70
N VAL A 80 -13.79 12.23 -19.57
CA VAL A 80 -13.45 12.83 -18.30
C VAL A 80 -14.71 13.31 -17.62
N THR A 81 -15.32 12.46 -16.81
CA THR A 81 -16.59 12.74 -16.13
C THR A 81 -16.47 12.47 -14.64
N LEU A 82 -17.21 13.24 -13.84
CA LEU A 82 -17.28 13.03 -12.38
C LEU A 82 -17.67 11.58 -12.02
N SER A 83 -18.57 10.99 -12.78
CA SER A 83 -19.01 9.60 -12.59
C SER A 83 -17.86 8.60 -12.73
N ARG A 84 -17.03 8.74 -13.77
CA ARG A 84 -15.87 7.87 -14.00
C ARG A 84 -14.79 8.09 -12.96
N THR A 85 -14.49 9.34 -12.64
CA THR A 85 -13.53 9.67 -11.58
C THR A 85 -13.97 9.11 -10.23
N SER A 86 -15.26 9.23 -9.89
CA SER A 86 -15.80 8.66 -8.64
C SER A 86 -15.78 7.13 -8.64
N ALA A 87 -16.07 6.50 -9.79
CA ALA A 87 -15.98 5.04 -9.93
C ALA A 87 -14.53 4.56 -9.76
N PHE A 88 -13.58 5.24 -10.39
CA PHE A 88 -12.15 4.95 -10.27
C PHE A 88 -11.66 5.07 -8.82
N SER A 89 -12.00 6.18 -8.13
CA SER A 89 -11.67 6.36 -6.71
C SER A 89 -12.23 5.23 -5.83
N ARG A 90 -13.47 4.80 -6.10
CA ARG A 90 -14.09 3.68 -5.40
C ARG A 90 -13.36 2.36 -5.65
N GLN A 91 -12.93 2.11 -6.89
CA GLN A 91 -12.17 0.90 -7.22
C GLN A 91 -10.82 0.88 -6.50
N MET A 92 -10.09 1.99 -6.48
CA MET A 92 -8.84 2.11 -5.73
C MET A 92 -9.06 1.79 -4.24
N SER A 93 -10.05 2.44 -3.64
CA SER A 93 -10.41 2.17 -2.24
C SER A 93 -10.81 0.71 -2.00
N LEU A 94 -11.49 0.06 -2.93
CA LEU A 94 -11.88 -1.33 -2.82
C LEU A 94 -10.66 -2.26 -2.81
N PHE A 95 -9.66 -1.99 -3.65
CA PHE A 95 -8.43 -2.77 -3.66
C PHE A 95 -7.71 -2.70 -2.30
N PHE A 96 -7.42 -1.49 -1.83
CA PHE A 96 -6.64 -1.28 -0.60
C PHE A 96 -7.40 -1.53 0.69
N LYS A 97 -8.73 -1.58 0.68
CA LYS A 97 -9.54 -1.83 1.88
C LYS A 97 -10.16 -3.21 1.94
N CYS A 98 -10.39 -3.84 0.81
CA CYS A 98 -11.07 -5.13 0.75
C CYS A 98 -10.14 -6.25 0.27
N TYR A 99 -9.63 -6.13 -0.95
CA TYR A 99 -8.86 -7.23 -1.56
C TYR A 99 -7.52 -7.48 -0.88
N ILE A 100 -6.89 -6.45 -0.34
CA ILE A 100 -5.55 -6.57 0.28
C ILE A 100 -5.53 -7.59 1.41
N ASN A 101 -6.61 -7.73 2.19
CA ASN A 101 -6.68 -8.68 3.29
C ASN A 101 -6.52 -10.14 2.78
N GLY A 102 -7.23 -10.50 1.70
CA GLY A 102 -7.12 -11.81 1.08
C GLY A 102 -5.77 -12.05 0.37
N ILE A 103 -5.17 -10.99 -0.17
CA ILE A 103 -3.84 -11.09 -0.82
C ILE A 103 -2.76 -11.46 0.20
N LEU A 104 -2.88 -10.97 1.43
CA LEU A 104 -1.91 -11.18 2.50
C LEU A 104 -2.18 -12.44 3.33
N GLU A 105 -3.29 -13.13 3.10
CA GLU A 105 -3.67 -14.30 3.87
C GLU A 105 -2.55 -15.37 3.85
N GLY A 106 -2.25 -15.87 5.05
CA GLY A 106 -1.21 -16.87 5.27
C GLY A 106 0.21 -16.34 5.44
N LEU A 107 0.46 -15.04 5.22
CA LEU A 107 1.76 -14.42 5.46
C LEU A 107 1.89 -13.87 6.88
N GLN A 108 3.10 -13.89 7.42
CA GLN A 108 3.42 -13.33 8.74
C GLN A 108 3.69 -11.82 8.63
N VAL A 109 2.66 -11.12 8.19
CA VAL A 109 2.67 -9.66 8.03
C VAL A 109 1.47 -9.03 8.72
N SER A 110 1.56 -7.75 9.01
CA SER A 110 0.47 -6.96 9.58
C SER A 110 0.38 -5.64 8.85
N ILE A 111 -0.83 -5.26 8.47
CA ILE A 111 -1.12 -3.93 7.92
C ILE A 111 -1.12 -2.95 9.07
N VAL A 112 -0.22 -1.98 9.02
CA VAL A 112 -0.23 -0.83 9.94
C VAL A 112 -1.20 0.22 9.42
N TYR A 113 -1.21 0.41 8.10
CA TYR A 113 -2.07 1.34 7.42
C TYR A 113 -2.30 0.88 5.97
N ALA A 114 -3.54 0.98 5.51
CA ALA A 114 -3.90 0.83 4.11
C ALA A 114 -4.90 1.94 3.74
N GLY A 115 -4.46 2.84 2.89
CA GLY A 115 -5.22 4.03 2.47
C GLY A 115 -6.03 3.83 1.21
N GLY A 116 -6.17 4.93 0.46
CA GLY A 116 -6.79 4.92 -0.87
C GLY A 116 -5.84 4.50 -1.98
N ASP A 117 -4.55 4.67 -1.77
CA ASP A 117 -3.48 4.51 -2.75
C ASP A 117 -2.16 4.00 -2.17
N ASP A 118 -1.99 4.05 -0.87
CA ASP A 118 -0.78 3.65 -0.19
C ASP A 118 -1.01 2.55 0.86
N VAL A 119 0.04 1.79 1.12
CA VAL A 119 0.06 0.70 2.09
C VAL A 119 1.33 0.76 2.92
N PHE A 120 1.18 0.56 4.21
CA PHE A 120 2.26 0.39 5.15
C PHE A 120 2.14 -0.95 5.87
N LEU A 121 3.13 -1.83 5.66
CA LEU A 121 3.18 -3.18 6.18
C LEU A 121 4.38 -3.37 7.09
N VAL A 122 4.24 -4.27 8.05
CA VAL A 122 5.34 -4.79 8.88
C VAL A 122 5.18 -6.29 9.03
N GLY A 123 6.26 -7.03 9.07
CA GLY A 123 6.20 -8.48 9.21
C GLY A 123 7.55 -9.16 9.24
N ALA A 124 7.55 -10.49 9.21
CA ALA A 124 8.74 -11.28 8.94
C ALA A 124 9.37 -10.84 7.61
N TRP A 125 10.67 -10.61 7.58
CA TRP A 125 11.31 -9.96 6.43
C TRP A 125 11.08 -10.68 5.11
N ASN A 126 11.10 -12.01 5.10
CA ASN A 126 10.83 -12.85 3.93
C ASN A 126 9.37 -12.70 3.46
N ASP A 127 8.43 -12.68 4.39
CA ASP A 127 7.00 -12.59 4.09
C ASP A 127 6.59 -11.19 3.64
N VAL A 128 7.29 -10.14 4.10
CA VAL A 128 7.09 -8.78 3.59
C VAL A 128 7.52 -8.65 2.13
N LEU A 129 8.62 -9.31 1.72
CA LEU A 129 9.03 -9.34 0.32
C LEU A 129 8.00 -10.07 -0.55
N GLU A 130 7.50 -11.22 -0.08
CA GLU A 130 6.43 -11.95 -0.77
C GLU A 130 5.14 -11.14 -0.82
N ALA A 131 4.76 -10.47 0.27
CA ALA A 131 3.60 -9.59 0.33
C ALA A 131 3.67 -8.48 -0.72
N ALA A 132 4.81 -7.81 -0.82
CA ALA A 132 5.03 -6.75 -1.81
C ALA A 132 4.85 -7.27 -3.24
N GLN A 133 5.39 -8.46 -3.55
CA GLN A 133 5.21 -9.09 -4.86
C GLN A 133 3.75 -9.47 -5.12
N ARG A 134 3.05 -10.06 -4.13
CA ARG A 134 1.64 -10.43 -4.28
C ARG A 134 0.77 -9.20 -4.50
N ILE A 135 0.97 -8.13 -3.73
CA ILE A 135 0.24 -6.88 -3.90
C ILE A 135 0.49 -6.31 -5.30
N GLN A 136 1.73 -6.21 -5.74
CA GLN A 136 2.08 -5.66 -7.06
C GLN A 136 1.44 -6.47 -8.20
N ARG A 137 1.51 -7.81 -8.17
CA ARG A 137 0.89 -8.67 -9.19
C ARG A 137 -0.62 -8.53 -9.23
N ASN A 138 -1.27 -8.56 -8.06
CA ASN A 138 -2.71 -8.42 -7.96
C ASN A 138 -3.17 -7.02 -8.36
N PHE A 139 -2.43 -5.97 -8.01
CA PHE A 139 -2.74 -4.60 -8.42
C PHE A 139 -2.59 -4.41 -9.92
N THR A 140 -1.54 -4.95 -10.53
CA THR A 140 -1.36 -4.93 -11.98
C THR A 140 -2.52 -5.62 -12.70
N ALA A 141 -2.95 -6.78 -12.21
CA ALA A 141 -4.12 -7.48 -12.77
C ALA A 141 -5.42 -6.68 -12.55
N PHE A 142 -5.61 -6.12 -11.36
CA PHE A 142 -6.78 -5.32 -11.01
C PHE A 142 -6.90 -4.04 -11.85
N SER A 143 -5.79 -3.35 -12.08
CA SER A 143 -5.74 -2.14 -12.91
C SER A 143 -5.63 -2.42 -14.41
N CYS A 144 -5.68 -3.70 -14.84
CA CYS A 144 -5.43 -4.13 -16.22
C CYS A 144 -4.09 -3.60 -16.77
N GLY A 145 -3.08 -3.45 -15.94
CA GLY A 145 -1.77 -2.92 -16.31
C GLY A 145 -1.71 -1.40 -16.50
N ALA A 146 -2.80 -0.69 -16.25
CA ALA A 146 -2.86 0.78 -16.44
C ALA A 146 -2.10 1.56 -15.36
N LEU A 147 -1.94 0.98 -14.18
CA LEU A 147 -1.25 1.59 -13.05
C LEU A 147 -0.19 0.65 -12.50
N THR A 148 0.83 1.24 -11.89
CA THR A 148 1.91 0.53 -11.23
C THR A 148 2.05 0.95 -9.78
N LEU A 149 2.84 0.19 -9.02
CA LEU A 149 3.18 0.46 -7.62
C LEU A 149 4.69 0.58 -7.49
N SER A 150 5.15 1.58 -6.77
CA SER A 150 6.51 1.66 -6.29
C SER A 150 6.58 1.38 -4.80
N ALA A 151 7.67 0.76 -4.35
CA ALA A 151 7.82 0.34 -2.97
C ALA A 151 9.21 0.68 -2.40
N GLY A 152 9.23 0.99 -1.11
CA GLY A 152 10.43 0.99 -0.29
C GLY A 152 10.35 -0.12 0.74
N ILE A 153 11.40 -0.91 0.92
CA ILE A 153 11.44 -1.98 1.92
C ILE A 153 12.75 -1.86 2.72
N GLY A 154 12.62 -1.69 4.03
CA GLY A 154 13.72 -1.71 4.98
C GLY A 154 13.67 -2.93 5.88
N ILE A 155 14.83 -3.49 6.24
CA ILE A 155 14.96 -4.62 7.16
C ILE A 155 15.58 -4.13 8.45
N PHE A 156 14.92 -4.44 9.58
CA PHE A 156 15.24 -3.88 10.89
C PHE A 156 15.29 -4.97 11.97
N ASP A 157 15.85 -4.61 13.10
CA ASP A 157 15.70 -5.36 14.34
C ASP A 157 14.27 -5.21 14.89
N ASP A 158 13.76 -6.23 15.58
CA ASP A 158 12.39 -6.21 16.15
C ASP A 158 12.21 -5.17 17.27
N HIS A 159 13.31 -4.67 17.83
CA HIS A 159 13.31 -3.58 18.80
C HIS A 159 13.58 -2.19 18.19
N TYR A 160 13.82 -2.13 16.87
CA TYR A 160 14.06 -0.85 16.20
C TYR A 160 12.79 0.02 16.22
N PRO A 161 12.89 1.32 16.58
CA PRO A 161 11.71 2.17 16.70
C PRO A 161 10.94 2.28 15.39
N ILE A 162 9.66 1.93 15.40
CA ILE A 162 8.81 1.92 14.20
C ILE A 162 8.74 3.28 13.50
N ARG A 163 8.84 4.39 14.24
CA ARG A 163 8.88 5.72 13.66
C ARG A 163 10.11 5.92 12.77
N LEU A 164 11.28 5.47 13.22
CA LEU A 164 12.50 5.60 12.44
C LEU A 164 12.49 4.65 11.24
N SER A 165 12.02 3.41 11.41
CA SER A 165 11.87 2.49 10.28
C SER A 165 10.90 3.02 9.23
N ALA A 166 9.83 3.70 9.64
CA ALA A 166 8.88 4.33 8.72
C ALA A 166 9.51 5.51 7.95
N GLU A 167 10.33 6.34 8.62
CA GLU A 167 11.04 7.45 7.97
C GLU A 167 12.08 6.94 6.95
N GLU A 168 12.87 5.94 7.31
CA GLU A 168 13.84 5.34 6.40
C GLU A 168 13.18 4.66 5.20
N THR A 169 12.10 3.93 5.45
CA THR A 169 11.34 3.24 4.40
C THR A 169 10.64 4.23 3.46
N ALA A 170 10.20 5.39 3.97
CA ALA A 170 9.67 6.46 3.14
C ALA A 170 10.73 7.00 2.17
N GLY A 171 11.97 7.17 2.64
CA GLY A 171 13.09 7.57 1.78
C GLY A 171 13.39 6.54 0.68
N LEU A 172 13.25 5.24 0.99
CA LEU A 172 13.41 4.17 -0.01
C LEU A 172 12.27 4.21 -1.04
N GLU A 173 11.02 4.38 -0.61
CA GLU A 173 9.87 4.52 -1.51
C GLU A 173 10.06 5.70 -2.48
N GLU A 174 10.49 6.85 -1.96
CA GLU A 174 10.78 8.03 -2.77
C GLU A 174 11.91 7.75 -3.79
N ALA A 175 12.97 7.07 -3.38
CA ALA A 175 14.05 6.64 -4.28
C ALA A 175 13.53 5.73 -5.40
N ALA A 176 12.64 4.79 -5.10
CA ALA A 176 12.00 3.94 -6.10
C ALA A 176 11.17 4.76 -7.10
N LYS A 177 10.41 5.76 -6.63
CA LYS A 177 9.59 6.65 -7.46
C LYS A 177 10.39 7.59 -8.37
N HIS A 178 11.67 7.86 -8.04
CA HIS A 178 12.56 8.68 -8.88
C HIS A 178 13.16 7.91 -10.05
N LEU A 179 13.03 6.59 -10.07
CA LEU A 179 13.52 5.80 -11.21
C LEU A 179 12.67 6.06 -12.47
N PRO A 180 13.30 6.13 -13.66
CA PRO A 180 12.57 6.25 -14.92
C PRO A 180 11.60 5.07 -15.10
N GLY A 181 10.33 5.39 -15.34
CA GLY A 181 9.29 4.39 -15.50
C GLY A 181 8.65 3.94 -14.19
N LYS A 182 9.22 4.32 -13.03
CA LYS A 182 8.69 3.89 -11.72
C LYS A 182 8.52 2.36 -11.64
N ASN A 183 7.44 1.82 -11.05
CA ASN A 183 7.19 0.37 -10.94
C ASN A 183 8.42 -0.36 -10.37
N ALA A 184 8.98 0.17 -9.32
CA ALA A 184 10.27 -0.23 -8.78
C ALA A 184 10.20 -0.46 -7.26
N VAL A 185 11.15 -1.26 -6.78
CA VAL A 185 11.35 -1.49 -5.35
C VAL A 185 12.75 -1.05 -4.97
N ALA A 186 12.86 -0.17 -3.98
CA ALA A 186 14.13 0.13 -3.35
C ALA A 186 14.28 -0.72 -2.08
N LEU A 187 15.34 -1.52 -2.07
CA LEU A 187 15.78 -2.34 -0.96
C LEU A 187 17.14 -1.82 -0.52
N PHE A 188 17.32 -1.60 0.75
CA PHE A 188 18.57 -1.11 1.34
C PHE A 188 18.97 0.30 0.90
N THR A 189 19.34 1.12 1.85
CA THR A 189 19.80 2.49 1.56
C THR A 189 21.10 2.41 0.76
N PRO A 190 21.16 2.98 -0.47
CA PRO A 190 22.37 2.92 -1.30
C PRO A 190 23.54 3.69 -0.68
N GLU A 191 23.29 4.58 0.25
CA GLU A 191 24.30 5.31 0.99
C GLU A 191 23.99 5.26 2.49
N ARG A 192 24.77 4.48 3.26
CA ARG A 192 25.06 4.91 4.62
C ARG A 192 25.80 6.22 4.47
N LYS A 193 25.14 7.34 4.63
CA LYS A 193 25.84 8.57 5.03
C LYS A 193 26.59 8.20 6.29
N SER A 194 27.90 8.06 6.20
CA SER A 194 28.74 7.91 7.36
C SER A 194 28.40 9.10 8.26
N VAL A 195 27.70 8.82 9.36
CA VAL A 195 27.47 9.85 10.37
C VAL A 195 28.84 10.09 10.96
N ARG A 196 29.55 11.06 10.36
CA ARG A 196 30.73 11.61 11.03
C ARG A 196 30.24 12.30 12.27
N ASP A 197 30.81 11.92 13.41
CA ASP A 197 30.56 12.64 14.64
C ASP A 197 30.95 14.12 14.46
N ALA A 198 30.57 14.99 15.40
CA ALA A 198 30.92 16.41 15.37
C ALA A 198 32.44 16.69 15.36
N LYS A 199 33.28 15.63 15.43
CA LYS A 199 34.74 15.66 15.39
C LYS A 199 35.30 15.07 14.08
N GLY A 200 34.44 14.65 13.12
CA GLY A 200 34.86 14.17 11.82
C GLY A 200 35.35 12.71 11.76
N ASN A 201 35.18 11.93 12.82
CA ASN A 201 35.53 10.51 12.87
C ASN A 201 34.40 9.65 12.32
N LEU A 202 34.75 8.55 11.60
CA LEU A 202 33.82 7.51 11.14
C LEU A 202 33.30 6.70 12.28
#